data_5859bba140e49a738d413f6c6d58559d
#
_entry.id   5859bba140e49a738d413f6c6d58559d
#
_cell.length_a   1.000
_cell.length_b   1.000
_cell.length_c   1.000
_cell.angle_alpha   90.00
_cell.angle_beta   90.00
_cell.angle_gamma   90.00
#
_symmetry.space_group_name_H-M   'P 1'
#
loop_
_entity.id
_entity.type
_entity.pdbx_description
1 polymer ?
#
loop_
_entity_poly.entity_id
_entity_poly.type
_entity_poly.pdbx_seq_one_letter_code
_entity_poly.pdbx_strand_id
1 'polypeptide(L)' 'MDIDDTFGHKSNAEMFDHIKNEINFDQIIWEFGNDKNPDWIHVSFVSKDENRGRALRAVKENGKTVYQTL' A
#
# COMPACT_ATOMS: atom_id res chain seq x y z
N MET A 1 8.45 4.25 -1.54
CA MET A 1 7.94 5.01 -2.70
C MET A 1 6.44 5.12 -2.58
N ASP A 2 5.91 6.31 -2.71
CA ASP A 2 4.47 6.53 -2.67
C ASP A 2 3.92 6.59 -4.09
N ILE A 3 2.82 5.88 -4.32
CA ILE A 3 2.21 5.77 -5.63
C ILE A 3 0.77 6.28 -5.57
N ASP A 4 0.42 7.12 -6.53
CA ASP A 4 -0.92 7.61 -6.71
C ASP A 4 -1.26 7.59 -8.21
N ASP A 5 -2.46 7.13 -8.56
CA ASP A 5 -2.87 7.09 -9.96
C ASP A 5 -3.32 8.47 -10.42
N THR A 6 -2.37 9.29 -10.79
CA THR A 6 -2.62 10.65 -11.26
C THR A 6 -3.22 10.69 -12.65
N PHE A 7 -3.08 9.62 -13.42
CA PHE A 7 -3.49 9.57 -14.83
C PHE A 7 -4.83 8.86 -15.06
N GLY A 8 -5.42 8.29 -14.02
CA GLY A 8 -6.74 7.68 -14.11
C GLY A 8 -6.81 6.36 -14.86
N HIS A 9 -5.71 5.70 -15.13
CA HIS A 9 -5.69 4.42 -15.85
C HIS A 9 -6.07 3.24 -14.98
N LYS A 10 -5.74 3.29 -13.68
CA LYS A 10 -6.09 2.28 -12.70
C LYS A 10 -6.36 2.97 -11.37
N SER A 11 -7.28 2.43 -10.60
CA SER A 11 -7.47 2.92 -9.24
C SER A 11 -6.27 2.54 -8.37
N ASN A 12 -6.09 3.27 -7.27
CA ASN A 12 -5.02 2.94 -6.31
C ASN A 12 -5.24 1.54 -5.72
N ALA A 13 -6.50 1.14 -5.53
CA ALA A 13 -6.83 -0.21 -5.05
C ALA A 13 -6.37 -1.28 -6.04
N GLU A 14 -6.57 -1.07 -7.33
CA GLU A 14 -6.13 -2.01 -8.37
C GLU A 14 -4.59 -2.10 -8.41
N MET A 15 -3.91 -0.97 -8.27
CA MET A 15 -2.44 -0.95 -8.20
C MET A 15 -1.93 -1.67 -6.95
N PHE A 16 -2.60 -1.48 -5.82
CA PHE A 16 -2.26 -2.17 -4.57
C PHE A 16 -2.35 -3.69 -4.75
N ASP A 17 -3.45 -4.17 -5.31
CA ASP A 17 -3.63 -5.60 -5.56
C ASP A 17 -2.60 -6.15 -6.54
N HIS A 18 -2.30 -5.41 -7.60
CA HIS A 18 -1.29 -5.82 -8.58
C HIS A 18 0.08 -5.96 -7.92
N ILE A 19 0.51 -4.96 -7.17
CA ILE A 19 1.81 -4.99 -6.49
C ILE A 19 1.86 -6.12 -5.47
N LYS A 20 0.80 -6.26 -4.68
CA LYS A 20 0.71 -7.30 -3.65
C LYS A 20 0.86 -8.71 -4.23
N ASN A 21 0.26 -8.95 -5.39
CA ASN A 21 0.20 -10.29 -5.98
C ASN A 21 1.34 -10.59 -6.95
N GLU A 22 1.91 -9.58 -7.61
CA GLU A 22 2.82 -9.77 -8.74
C GLU A 22 4.24 -9.29 -8.48
N ILE A 23 4.46 -8.42 -7.49
CA ILE A 23 5.74 -7.76 -7.28
C ILE A 23 6.39 -8.28 -5.98
N ASN A 24 7.70 -8.50 -6.02
CA ASN A 24 8.47 -8.79 -4.80
C ASN A 24 8.73 -7.47 -4.07
N PHE A 25 8.17 -7.31 -2.89
CA PHE A 25 8.30 -6.10 -2.09
C PHE A 25 8.56 -6.44 -0.63
N ASP A 26 9.13 -5.49 0.13
CA ASP A 26 9.29 -5.64 1.57
C ASP A 26 7.99 -5.33 2.30
N GLN A 27 7.41 -4.16 2.04
CA GLN A 27 6.19 -3.72 2.70
C GLN A 27 5.36 -2.88 1.75
N ILE A 28 4.05 -3.09 1.75
CA ILE A 28 3.10 -2.27 1.01
C ILE A 28 2.05 -1.76 1.98
N ILE A 29 1.74 -0.46 1.91
CA ILE A 29 0.79 0.18 2.82
C ILE A 29 -0.34 0.83 2.04
N TRP A 30 -1.56 0.45 2.38
CA TRP A 30 -2.78 1.11 1.94
C TRP A 30 -2.98 2.33 2.84
N GLU A 31 -2.61 3.52 2.37
CA GLU A 31 -2.60 4.72 3.20
C GLU A 31 -3.89 5.51 3.07
N PHE A 32 -4.64 5.54 4.17
CA PHE A 32 -5.86 6.33 4.34
C PHE A 32 -6.93 5.99 3.29
N GLY A 33 -7.72 6.99 2.85
CA GLY A 33 -8.80 6.73 1.92
C GLY A 33 -9.95 5.97 2.59
N ASN A 34 -10.52 5.00 1.86
CA ASN A 34 -11.63 4.18 2.36
C ASN A 34 -11.41 2.71 2.00
N ASP A 35 -12.41 1.86 2.28
CA ASP A 35 -12.29 0.41 2.04
C ASP A 35 -12.18 0.04 0.56
N LYS A 36 -12.55 0.94 -0.33
CA LYS A 36 -12.54 0.69 -1.77
C LYS A 36 -11.30 1.20 -2.45
N ASN A 37 -10.70 2.29 -1.94
CA ASN A 37 -9.55 2.90 -2.57
C ASN A 37 -8.73 3.70 -1.56
N PRO A 38 -7.41 3.48 -1.48
CA PRO A 38 -6.56 4.30 -0.62
C PRO A 38 -6.30 5.67 -1.26
N ASP A 39 -5.89 6.64 -0.45
CA ASP A 39 -5.45 7.93 -0.98
C ASP A 39 -4.17 7.78 -1.79
N TRP A 40 -3.24 6.94 -1.31
CA TRP A 40 -2.05 6.52 -2.04
C TRP A 40 -1.52 5.22 -1.48
N ILE A 41 -0.49 4.70 -2.14
CA ILE A 41 0.15 3.44 -1.77
C ILE A 41 1.62 3.72 -1.47
N HIS A 42 2.09 3.23 -0.34
CA HIS A 42 3.51 3.23 -0.01
C HIS A 42 4.07 1.82 -0.21
N VAL A 43 5.12 1.69 -1.00
CA VAL A 43 5.78 0.40 -1.22
C VAL A 43 7.28 0.55 -0.97
N SER A 44 7.86 -0.39 -0.25
CA SER A 44 9.28 -0.42 0.04
C SER A 44 9.92 -1.69 -0.48
N PHE A 45 11.22 -1.62 -0.72
CA PHE A 45 12.02 -2.72 -1.21
C PHE A 45 13.37 -2.69 -0.49
N VAL A 46 13.78 -3.82 0.06
CA VAL A 46 15.08 -3.96 0.72
C VAL A 46 16.04 -4.69 -0.21
N SER A 47 15.77 -5.97 -0.44
CA SER A 47 16.47 -6.78 -1.42
C SER A 47 15.59 -7.96 -1.76
N LYS A 48 15.87 -8.62 -2.89
CA LYS A 48 15.09 -9.76 -3.37
C LYS A 48 14.90 -10.83 -2.29
N ASP A 49 15.93 -11.10 -1.52
CA ASP A 49 15.93 -12.17 -0.52
C ASP A 49 15.51 -11.72 0.86
N GLU A 50 15.53 -10.41 1.14
CA GLU A 50 15.21 -9.88 2.47
C GLU A 50 13.83 -9.24 2.54
N ASN A 51 13.13 -9.12 1.43
CA ASN A 51 11.78 -8.56 1.40
C ASN A 51 10.81 -9.46 2.18
N ARG A 52 10.03 -8.85 3.07
CA ARG A 52 9.11 -9.58 3.96
C ARG A 52 7.75 -9.86 3.36
N GLY A 53 7.37 -9.13 2.31
CA GLY A 53 6.06 -9.28 1.69
C GLY A 53 4.90 -8.87 2.60
N ARG A 54 5.09 -7.86 3.44
CA ARG A 54 4.08 -7.42 4.41
C ARG A 54 3.12 -6.42 3.79
N ALA A 55 1.81 -6.67 3.96
CA ALA A 55 0.75 -5.76 3.53
C ALA A 55 0.08 -5.15 4.76
N LEU A 56 -0.02 -3.83 4.79
CA LEU A 56 -0.58 -3.07 5.91
C LEU A 56 -1.59 -2.04 5.41
N ARG A 57 -2.45 -1.60 6.31
CA ARG A 57 -3.35 -0.48 6.08
C ARG A 57 -3.10 0.58 7.15
N ALA A 58 -2.92 1.83 6.74
CA ALA A 58 -2.78 2.96 7.64
C ALA A 58 -4.11 3.69 7.75
N VAL A 59 -4.60 3.86 8.96
CA VAL A 59 -5.85 4.57 9.26
C VAL A 59 -5.61 5.59 10.34
N LYS A 60 -6.48 6.60 10.43
CA LYS A 60 -6.44 7.57 11.52
C LYS A 60 -7.45 7.21 12.58
N GLU A 61 -6.98 7.13 13.83
CA GLU A 61 -7.81 6.92 15.01
C GLU A 61 -7.41 7.93 16.08
N ASN A 62 -8.38 8.72 16.52
CA ASN A 62 -8.17 9.73 17.57
C ASN A 62 -6.98 10.65 17.29
N GLY A 63 -6.82 11.05 16.02
CA GLY A 63 -5.74 11.93 15.60
C GLY A 63 -4.38 11.26 15.43
N LYS A 64 -4.31 9.94 15.59
CA LYS A 64 -3.06 9.17 15.44
C LYS A 64 -3.15 8.22 14.26
N THR A 65 -2.02 7.97 13.62
CA THR A 65 -1.94 6.97 12.56
C THR A 65 -1.75 5.59 13.19
N VAL A 66 -2.61 4.66 12.81
CA VAL A 66 -2.56 3.27 13.28
C VAL A 66 -2.38 2.37 12.07
N TYR A 67 -1.49 1.37 12.18
CA TYR A 67 -1.23 0.40 11.11
C TYR A 67 -1.90 -0.92 11.45
N GLN A 68 -2.65 -1.45 10.48
CA GLN A 68 -3.34 -2.73 10.59
C GLN A 68 -2.74 -3.72 9.61
N THR A 69 -2.50 -4.94 10.04
CA THR A 69 -2.01 -6.00 9.15
C THR A 69 -3.16 -6.50 8.28
N LEU A 70 -2.93 -6.57 7.00
CA LEU A 70 -3.90 -7.09 6.03
C LEU A 70 -3.73 -8.59 5.79
#